data_2d953240db9889359ab004617d8939b9
#
_entry.id   2d953240db9889359ab004617d8939b9
#
_cell.length_a   1.000
_cell.length_b   1.000
_cell.length_c   1.000
_cell.angle_alpha   90.00
_cell.angle_beta   90.00
_cell.angle_gamma   90.00
#
_symmetry.space_group_name_H-M   'P 1'
#
loop_
_entity.id
_entity.type
_entity.pdbx_description
1 polymer ?
#
loop_
_entity_poly.entity_id
_entity_poly.type
_entity_poly.pdbx_seq_one_letter_code
_entity_poly.pdbx_strand_id
1 'polypeptide(L)'
;DCAPLTEAVAAVRDAAERVSFLRDLTRGGLATILNEAAGEETGILVREDDVPVRPSVRSLCELLGVDALYLACEGRLAAVVDPGSAGDVRDALRSVPNCEGAAVVGEVTDEYARKVACETPYGTRRLLQMLSGEQLPRIC
;
A
#
# COMPACT_ATOMS: atom_id res chain seq x y z
N ASP A 1 16.03 -0.16 1.24
CA ASP A 1 15.19 -1.08 0.47
C ASP A 1 14.82 -0.51 -0.92
N CYS A 2 15.78 0.07 -1.63
CA CYS A 2 15.55 0.47 -3.02
C CYS A 2 15.65 -0.75 -3.93
N ALA A 3 14.67 -0.92 -4.82
CA ALA A 3 14.69 -1.95 -5.85
C ALA A 3 14.07 -1.41 -7.14
N PRO A 4 14.56 -1.84 -8.33
CA PRO A 4 13.91 -1.50 -9.58
C PRO A 4 12.53 -2.16 -9.64
N LEU A 5 11.51 -1.39 -10.04
CA LEU A 5 10.12 -1.85 -10.09
C LEU A 5 9.65 -2.21 -11.51
N THR A 6 10.53 -2.18 -12.50
CA THR A 6 10.17 -2.37 -13.92
C THR A 6 9.49 -3.71 -14.18
N GLU A 7 10.04 -4.80 -13.61
CA GLU A 7 9.45 -6.14 -13.77
C GLU A 7 8.12 -6.26 -13.02
N ALA A 8 8.01 -5.66 -11.83
CA ALA A 8 6.77 -5.63 -11.07
C ALA A 8 5.67 -4.85 -11.81
N VAL A 9 6.01 -3.71 -12.41
CA VAL A 9 5.06 -2.92 -13.24
C VAL A 9 4.61 -3.71 -14.46
N ALA A 10 5.52 -4.42 -15.13
CA ALA A 10 5.18 -5.28 -16.26
C ALA A 10 4.23 -6.41 -15.81
N ALA A 11 4.52 -7.09 -14.71
CA ALA A 11 3.67 -8.16 -14.18
C ALA A 11 2.24 -7.67 -13.84
N VAL A 12 2.11 -6.48 -13.23
CA VAL A 12 0.78 -5.88 -12.97
C VAL A 12 0.02 -5.62 -14.26
N ARG A 13 0.68 -5.02 -15.27
CA ARG A 13 0.03 -4.69 -16.55
C ARG A 13 -0.39 -5.92 -17.35
N ASP A 14 0.41 -6.98 -17.29
CA ASP A 14 0.16 -8.20 -18.07
C ASP A 14 -0.92 -9.07 -17.42
N ALA A 15 -1.08 -9.01 -16.09
CA ALA A 15 -2.06 -9.82 -15.35
C ALA A 15 -3.39 -9.09 -15.08
N ALA A 16 -3.41 -7.75 -15.08
CA ALA A 16 -4.63 -6.98 -14.82
C ALA A 16 -5.43 -6.72 -16.10
N GLU A 17 -6.74 -6.94 -16.07
CA GLU A 17 -7.64 -6.49 -17.13
C GLU A 17 -7.66 -4.95 -17.20
N ARG A 18 -7.64 -4.29 -16.03
CA ARG A 18 -7.57 -2.83 -15.91
C ARG A 18 -6.75 -2.43 -14.69
N VAL A 19 -5.86 -1.46 -14.88
CA VAL A 19 -5.12 -0.79 -13.80
C VAL A 19 -5.66 0.63 -13.66
N SER A 20 -6.30 0.93 -12.54
CA SER A 20 -6.88 2.25 -12.26
C SER A 20 -5.88 3.20 -11.59
N PHE A 21 -4.92 2.65 -10.85
CA PHE A 21 -3.89 3.40 -10.15
C PHE A 21 -2.66 2.53 -9.95
N LEU A 22 -1.47 3.11 -10.08
CA LEU A 22 -0.19 2.44 -9.85
C LEU A 22 0.86 3.47 -9.43
N ARG A 23 1.39 3.34 -8.24
CA ARG A 23 2.40 4.25 -7.68
C ARG A 23 3.38 3.51 -6.76
N ASP A 24 4.61 4.01 -6.74
CA ASP A 24 5.62 3.63 -5.74
C ASP A 24 5.32 4.25 -4.37
N LEU A 25 5.76 3.59 -3.30
CA LEU A 25 5.49 4.01 -1.92
C LEU A 25 6.58 4.97 -1.41
N THR A 26 6.75 6.10 -2.07
CA THR A 26 7.72 7.14 -1.68
C THR A 26 7.29 7.89 -0.41
N ARG A 27 7.47 9.18 -0.34
CA ARG A 27 7.20 9.97 0.88
C ARG A 27 5.80 9.80 1.41
N GLY A 28 5.70 9.54 2.72
CA GLY A 28 4.43 9.28 3.41
C GLY A 28 3.90 7.87 3.23
N GLY A 29 4.68 6.98 2.59
CA GLY A 29 4.41 5.55 2.50
C GLY A 29 3.07 5.18 1.88
N LEU A 30 2.57 4.02 2.26
CA LEU A 30 1.29 3.50 1.78
C LEU A 30 0.12 4.43 2.11
N ALA A 31 0.11 5.00 3.33
CA ALA A 31 -0.98 5.87 3.78
C ALA A 31 -1.17 7.09 2.86
N THR A 32 -0.08 7.77 2.47
CA THR A 32 -0.15 8.93 1.58
C THR A 32 -0.59 8.53 0.18
N ILE A 33 0.01 7.49 -0.39
CA ILE A 33 -0.29 7.03 -1.75
C ILE A 33 -1.76 6.58 -1.89
N LEU A 34 -2.31 5.92 -0.88
CA LEU A 34 -3.73 5.54 -0.89
C LEU A 34 -4.67 6.74 -0.76
N ASN A 35 -4.29 7.79 -0.02
CA ASN A 35 -5.07 9.03 0.01
C ASN A 35 -5.06 9.77 -1.35
N GLU A 36 -3.97 9.66 -2.13
CA GLU A 36 -3.94 10.15 -3.51
C GLU A 36 -4.82 9.31 -4.45
N ALA A 37 -4.97 8.01 -4.17
CA ALA A 37 -5.80 7.11 -4.97
C ALA A 37 -7.28 7.21 -4.65
N ALA A 38 -7.67 7.65 -3.45
CA ALA A 38 -9.05 7.82 -3.04
C ALA A 38 -9.74 8.90 -3.89
N GLY A 39 -10.84 8.53 -4.54
CA GLY A 39 -11.58 9.40 -5.47
C GLY A 39 -12.64 10.25 -4.78
N GLU A 40 -13.28 11.13 -5.56
CA GLU A 40 -14.34 12.01 -5.04
C GLU A 40 -15.54 11.25 -4.48
N GLU A 41 -15.90 10.13 -5.09
CA GLU A 41 -17.05 9.29 -4.73
C GLU A 41 -16.62 7.96 -4.12
N THR A 42 -15.32 7.68 -4.05
CA THR A 42 -14.78 6.41 -3.57
C THR A 42 -13.78 6.61 -2.44
N GLY A 43 -13.80 5.67 -1.50
CA GLY A 43 -12.79 5.55 -0.45
C GLY A 43 -11.99 4.26 -0.62
N ILE A 44 -11.06 4.05 0.30
CA ILE A 44 -10.26 2.82 0.34
C ILE A 44 -10.34 2.26 1.76
N LEU A 45 -10.63 0.97 1.87
CA LEU A 45 -10.53 0.20 3.10
C LEU A 45 -9.28 -0.70 3.04
N VAL A 46 -8.34 -0.47 3.94
CA VAL A 46 -7.13 -1.29 4.09
C VAL A 46 -7.28 -2.18 5.31
N ARG A 47 -6.86 -3.43 5.21
CA ARG A 47 -6.73 -4.35 6.36
C ARG A 47 -5.27 -4.36 6.81
N GLU A 48 -5.02 -3.88 8.02
CA GLU A 48 -3.65 -3.69 8.54
C GLU A 48 -2.83 -4.98 8.57
N ASP A 49 -3.48 -6.09 8.90
CA ASP A 49 -2.85 -7.42 8.97
C ASP A 49 -2.43 -7.95 7.59
N ASP A 50 -3.10 -7.52 6.53
CA ASP A 50 -2.77 -7.95 5.17
C ASP A 50 -1.58 -7.16 4.58
N VAL A 51 -1.19 -6.04 5.20
CA VAL A 51 -0.03 -5.26 4.75
C VAL A 51 1.27 -5.95 5.13
N PRO A 52 2.11 -6.34 4.14
CA PRO A 52 3.32 -7.09 4.42
C PRO A 52 4.42 -6.21 5.04
N VAL A 53 4.46 -6.14 6.36
CA VAL A 53 5.51 -5.46 7.13
C VAL A 53 6.44 -6.50 7.74
N ARG A 54 7.76 -6.39 7.46
CA ARG A 54 8.76 -7.29 8.04
C ARG A 54 8.75 -7.20 9.57
N PRO A 55 8.88 -8.32 10.32
CA PRO A 55 8.85 -8.32 11.79
C PRO A 55 9.84 -7.34 12.42
N SER A 56 11.07 -7.25 11.90
CA SER A 56 12.09 -6.31 12.36
C SER A 56 11.67 -4.85 12.19
N VAL A 57 10.97 -4.52 11.10
CA VAL A 57 10.44 -3.17 10.86
C VAL A 57 9.31 -2.87 11.83
N ARG A 58 8.40 -3.82 12.03
CA ARG A 58 7.29 -3.69 12.98
C ARG A 58 7.82 -3.40 14.39
N SER A 59 8.77 -4.22 14.88
CA SER A 59 9.36 -4.02 16.20
C SER A 59 10.08 -2.66 16.35
N LEU A 60 10.75 -2.20 15.29
CA LEU A 60 11.40 -0.89 15.31
C LEU A 60 10.36 0.25 15.34
N CYS A 61 9.30 0.13 14.57
CA CYS A 61 8.19 1.10 14.57
C CYS A 61 7.53 1.21 15.95
N GLU A 62 7.27 0.08 16.60
CA GLU A 62 6.72 0.02 17.96
C GLU A 62 7.65 0.71 18.97
N LEU A 63 8.97 0.45 18.88
CA LEU A 63 9.96 1.07 19.75
C LEU A 63 10.04 2.60 19.57
N LEU A 64 9.93 3.07 18.33
CA LEU A 64 10.04 4.50 17.99
C LEU A 64 8.70 5.24 18.06
N GLY A 65 7.57 4.55 18.24
CA GLY A 65 6.25 5.15 18.23
C GLY A 65 5.83 5.68 16.86
N VAL A 66 6.33 5.08 15.75
CA VAL A 66 5.99 5.45 14.38
C VAL A 66 5.11 4.39 13.73
N ASP A 67 4.23 4.82 12.83
CA ASP A 67 3.35 3.91 12.09
C ASP A 67 4.03 3.46 10.79
N ALA A 68 4.18 2.14 10.61
CA ALA A 68 4.82 1.54 9.45
C ALA A 68 4.14 1.91 8.12
N LEU A 69 2.84 2.21 8.13
CA LEU A 69 2.08 2.60 6.94
C LEU A 69 2.51 3.95 6.35
N TYR A 70 3.20 4.78 7.13
CA TYR A 70 3.72 6.09 6.72
C TYR A 70 5.20 6.07 6.35
N LEU A 71 5.88 4.93 6.47
CA LEU A 71 7.30 4.84 6.12
C LEU A 71 7.48 4.84 4.61
N ALA A 72 8.35 5.72 4.12
CA ALA A 72 8.78 5.72 2.73
C ALA A 72 9.49 4.40 2.38
N CYS A 73 9.19 3.85 1.21
CA CYS A 73 9.78 2.60 0.75
C CYS A 73 9.95 2.60 -0.78
N GLU A 74 11.12 2.98 -1.25
CA GLU A 74 11.44 3.21 -2.68
C GLU A 74 11.43 1.94 -3.55
N GLY A 75 11.42 0.76 -2.95
CA GLY A 75 11.38 -0.53 -3.66
C GLY A 75 10.03 -1.22 -3.59
N ARG A 76 8.94 -0.47 -3.36
CA ARG A 76 7.58 -1.01 -3.26
C ARG A 76 6.60 -0.19 -4.08
N LEU A 77 5.53 -0.83 -4.51
CA LEU A 77 4.43 -0.19 -5.23
C LEU A 77 3.06 -0.59 -4.64
N ALA A 78 2.07 0.25 -4.87
CA ALA A 78 0.66 -0.06 -4.70
C ALA A 78 -0.04 0.04 -6.05
N ALA A 79 -0.94 -0.89 -6.32
CA ALA A 79 -1.78 -0.91 -7.51
C ALA A 79 -3.25 -1.04 -7.11
N VAL A 80 -4.13 -0.32 -7.81
CA VAL A 80 -5.57 -0.54 -7.79
C VAL A 80 -5.96 -1.14 -9.14
N VAL A 81 -6.46 -2.35 -9.09
CA VAL A 81 -6.85 -3.13 -10.26
C VAL A 81 -8.31 -3.55 -10.16
N ASP A 82 -8.88 -4.04 -11.24
CA ASP A 82 -10.23 -4.60 -11.21
C ASP A 82 -10.30 -5.82 -10.25
N PRO A 83 -11.44 -6.01 -9.55
CA PRO A 83 -11.55 -7.06 -8.54
C PRO A 83 -11.30 -8.47 -9.08
N GLY A 84 -11.69 -8.73 -10.33
CA GLY A 84 -11.50 -10.02 -10.97
C GLY A 84 -10.04 -10.42 -11.18
N SER A 85 -9.17 -9.45 -11.41
CA SER A 85 -7.73 -9.67 -11.66
C SER A 85 -6.87 -9.62 -10.40
N ALA A 86 -7.40 -9.20 -9.24
CA ALA A 86 -6.59 -8.95 -8.06
C ALA A 86 -5.78 -10.18 -7.59
N GLY A 87 -6.37 -11.38 -7.70
CA GLY A 87 -5.70 -12.62 -7.40
C GLY A 87 -4.56 -12.94 -8.36
N ASP A 88 -4.81 -12.81 -9.65
CA ASP A 88 -3.83 -13.11 -10.71
C ASP A 88 -2.66 -12.12 -10.68
N VAL A 89 -2.94 -10.84 -10.46
CA VAL A 89 -1.92 -9.80 -10.27
C VAL A 89 -1.04 -10.10 -9.05
N ARG A 90 -1.62 -10.47 -7.92
CA ARG A 90 -0.86 -10.86 -6.73
C ARG A 90 0.05 -12.05 -7.03
N ASP A 91 -0.44 -13.07 -7.71
CA ASP A 91 0.32 -14.29 -8.00
C ASP A 91 1.40 -14.04 -9.05
N ALA A 92 1.13 -13.21 -10.07
CA ALA A 92 2.13 -12.73 -11.01
C ALA A 92 3.24 -11.94 -10.31
N LEU A 93 2.89 -11.01 -9.42
CA LEU A 93 3.87 -10.26 -8.63
C LEU A 93 4.74 -11.17 -7.77
N ARG A 94 4.17 -12.19 -7.13
CA ARG A 94 4.93 -13.15 -6.30
C ARG A 94 5.98 -13.94 -7.07
N SER A 95 5.85 -14.02 -8.39
CA SER A 95 6.82 -14.65 -9.28
C SER A 95 7.98 -13.72 -9.68
N VAL A 96 7.87 -12.42 -9.36
CA VAL A 96 8.93 -11.43 -9.62
C VAL A 96 9.92 -11.40 -8.45
N PRO A 97 11.23 -11.39 -8.68
CA PRO A 97 12.23 -11.29 -7.62
C PRO A 97 11.98 -10.07 -6.71
N ASN A 98 12.09 -10.26 -5.40
CA ASN A 98 11.83 -9.30 -4.34
C ASN A 98 10.35 -8.89 -4.16
N CYS A 99 9.41 -9.53 -4.88
CA CYS A 99 7.98 -9.29 -4.75
C CYS A 99 7.22 -10.47 -4.11
N GLU A 100 7.91 -11.46 -3.54
CA GLU A 100 7.33 -12.68 -2.96
C GLU A 100 6.28 -12.39 -1.86
N GLY A 101 6.39 -11.22 -1.23
CA GLY A 101 5.45 -10.74 -0.21
C GLY A 101 4.24 -9.99 -0.76
N ALA A 102 3.99 -9.98 -2.07
CA ALA A 102 2.84 -9.28 -2.64
C ALA A 102 1.51 -9.80 -2.05
N ALA A 103 0.63 -8.90 -1.67
CA ALA A 103 -0.64 -9.21 -1.02
C ALA A 103 -1.75 -8.27 -1.49
N VAL A 104 -2.99 -8.75 -1.44
CA VAL A 104 -4.18 -7.92 -1.56
C VAL A 104 -4.46 -7.32 -0.18
N VAL A 105 -4.20 -6.02 -0.03
CA VAL A 105 -4.21 -5.35 1.27
C VAL A 105 -5.51 -4.61 1.59
N GLY A 106 -6.42 -4.53 0.64
CA GLY A 106 -7.67 -3.79 0.81
C GLY A 106 -8.49 -3.72 -0.45
N GLU A 107 -9.47 -2.86 -0.43
CA GLU A 107 -10.42 -2.66 -1.52
C GLU A 107 -10.84 -1.20 -1.65
N VAL A 108 -11.24 -0.82 -2.87
CA VAL A 108 -11.93 0.45 -3.12
C VAL A 108 -13.41 0.26 -2.82
N THR A 109 -14.01 1.20 -2.10
CA THR A 109 -15.39 1.15 -1.63
C THR A 109 -16.10 2.47 -1.89
N ASP A 110 -17.41 2.49 -1.91
CA ASP A 110 -18.25 3.68 -1.90
C ASP A 110 -18.40 4.29 -0.48
N GLU A 111 -18.03 3.53 0.55
CA GLU A 111 -17.84 4.09 1.89
C GLU A 111 -16.59 4.99 1.93
N TYR A 112 -16.53 5.89 2.89
CA TYR A 112 -15.36 6.74 3.13
C TYR A 112 -14.90 7.60 1.95
N ALA A 113 -15.82 8.12 1.11
CA ALA A 113 -15.47 8.98 -0.01
C ALA A 113 -14.35 9.99 0.33
N ARG A 114 -13.32 10.07 -0.53
CA ARG A 114 -12.10 10.89 -0.33
C ARG A 114 -11.25 10.51 0.89
N LYS A 115 -11.43 9.34 1.48
CA LYS A 115 -10.73 8.93 2.69
C LYS A 115 -10.19 7.51 2.56
N VAL A 116 -9.20 7.23 3.39
CA VAL A 116 -8.67 5.87 3.58
C VAL A 116 -8.99 5.44 5.00
N ALA A 117 -9.73 4.37 5.15
CA ALA A 117 -9.96 3.69 6.42
C ALA A 117 -9.01 2.50 6.54
N CYS A 118 -8.47 2.29 7.73
CA CYS A 118 -7.64 1.13 8.06
C CYS A 118 -8.34 0.33 9.15
N GLU A 119 -8.64 -0.92 8.85
CA GLU A 119 -9.15 -1.87 9.81
C GLU A 119 -7.97 -2.51 10.56
N THR A 120 -7.99 -2.36 11.87
CA THR A 120 -6.95 -2.90 12.75
C THR A 120 -7.18 -4.39 13.02
N PRO A 121 -6.16 -5.14 13.52
CA PRO A 121 -6.31 -6.55 13.92
C PRO A 121 -7.42 -6.82 14.93
N TYR A 122 -7.87 -5.78 15.63
CA TYR A 122 -8.95 -5.86 16.64
C TYR A 122 -10.34 -5.53 16.08
N GLY A 123 -10.47 -5.35 14.75
CA GLY A 123 -11.72 -5.03 14.08
C GLY A 123 -12.19 -3.58 14.24
N THR A 124 -11.37 -2.71 14.83
CA THR A 124 -11.64 -1.28 14.88
C THR A 124 -11.14 -0.59 13.61
N ARG A 125 -11.80 0.51 13.21
CA ARG A 125 -11.40 1.27 12.02
C ARG A 125 -10.87 2.64 12.42
N ARG A 126 -9.75 3.04 11.83
CA ARG A 126 -9.15 4.37 11.96
C ARG A 126 -8.96 4.99 10.58
N LEU A 127 -9.02 6.31 10.48
CA LEU A 127 -8.70 6.99 9.22
C LEU A 127 -7.19 7.16 9.09
N LEU A 128 -6.65 6.81 7.93
CA LEU A 128 -5.29 7.18 7.53
C LEU A 128 -5.38 8.55 6.86
N GLN A 129 -4.80 9.55 7.49
CA GLN A 129 -4.75 10.90 6.94
C GLN A 129 -3.51 11.11 6.09
N MET A 130 -3.53 12.11 5.21
CA MET A 130 -2.30 12.57 4.56
C MET A 130 -1.27 12.95 5.62
N LEU A 131 -0.02 12.63 5.37
CA LEU A 131 1.07 12.97 6.27
C LEU A 131 1.15 14.50 6.42
N SER A 132 0.88 15.01 7.62
CA SER A 132 1.08 16.40 7.98
C SER A 132 2.39 16.52 8.77
N GLY A 133 3.47 16.97 8.11
CA GLY A 133 4.80 17.07 8.70
C GLY A 133 5.71 15.89 8.36
N GLU A 134 6.94 15.96 8.85
CA GLU A 134 7.96 14.91 8.65
C GLU A 134 8.00 14.00 9.87
N GLN A 135 7.70 12.73 9.72
CA GLN A 135 7.85 11.73 10.81
C GLN A 135 9.31 11.32 11.02
N LEU A 136 10.09 11.34 9.96
CA LEU A 136 11.51 11.01 9.97
C LEU A 136 12.30 12.06 9.21
N PRO A 137 13.57 12.33 9.59
CA PRO A 137 14.44 13.21 8.82
C PRO A 137 14.56 12.74 7.37
N ARG A 138 14.66 13.70 6.44
CA ARG A 138 14.95 13.38 5.04
C ARG A 138 16.32 12.73 4.93
N ILE A 139 16.37 11.57 4.30
CA ILE A 139 17.61 10.84 4.07
C ILE A 139 18.14 11.11 2.64
N CYS A 140 17.31 11.69 1.78
CA CYS A 140 17.64 12.05 0.40
C CYS A 140 17.05 13.41 0.02
#